data_e65a8444ca9ffdcaf14c5f3791a18c20
#
_entry.id   e65a8444ca9ffdcaf14c5f3791a18c20
#
_cell.length_a   1.000
_cell.length_b   1.000
_cell.length_c   1.000
_cell.angle_alpha   90.00
_cell.angle_beta   90.00
_cell.angle_gamma   90.00
#
_symmetry.space_group_name_H-M   'P 1'
#
loop_
_entity.id
_entity.type
_entity.pdbx_description
1 polymer ?
#
loop_
_entity_poly.entity_id
_entity_poly.type
_entity_poly.pdbx_seq_one_letter_code
_entity_poly.pdbx_strand_id
1 'polypeptide(L)'
;MTILQSEIAVGSEQYQQNREALLNQIAEVRAVQQKSIDKSYAAKPKFDKKGKILPHERVRLLLDADSPFVELCGLVGYNMHDDKDGSEAGGGIIAGLGFVSGVRCLVSASNSAIKGGTMSPMGVQKTLRLQKIALEQKLPIVTLTESGGANLNYAAEVFTYGGMTFANQARMSAAGIPQISVVHGNATAGGAYQPGLSDYVIAVRKQTEMLLAGPPLLLAATGEVATAEELGGAEMHTQVSGVAEYLAENDADGIRLAREILEHLNWKEQTNSLDQNGFVAQTYL
;
A
#
# COMPACT_ATOMS: atom_id res chain seq x y z
N MET A 1 -23.43 33.39 -2.13
CA MET A 1 -22.09 33.05 -2.61
C MET A 1 -21.93 33.61 -4.02
N THR A 2 -20.85 34.38 -4.26
CA THR A 2 -20.55 34.88 -5.60
C THR A 2 -19.96 33.75 -6.42
N ILE A 3 -20.59 33.32 -7.50
CA ILE A 3 -20.06 32.33 -8.43
C ILE A 3 -18.96 32.98 -9.23
N LEU A 4 -17.73 32.47 -9.14
CA LEU A 4 -16.63 32.89 -10.00
C LEU A 4 -16.91 32.37 -11.41
N GLN A 5 -17.10 33.27 -12.35
CA GLN A 5 -17.21 32.89 -13.77
C GLN A 5 -15.82 32.83 -14.39
N SER A 6 -15.58 31.79 -15.19
CA SER A 6 -14.33 31.65 -15.90
C SER A 6 -14.29 32.59 -17.11
N GLU A 7 -13.23 33.38 -17.23
CA GLU A 7 -12.97 34.25 -18.40
C GLU A 7 -12.07 33.55 -19.43
N ILE A 8 -11.80 32.24 -19.28
CA ILE A 8 -10.92 31.49 -20.17
C ILE A 8 -11.59 31.30 -21.53
N ALA A 9 -10.96 31.82 -22.56
CA ALA A 9 -11.38 31.65 -23.95
C ALA A 9 -10.88 30.30 -24.48
N VAL A 10 -11.60 29.21 -24.23
CA VAL A 10 -11.21 27.84 -24.60
C VAL A 10 -11.00 27.62 -26.11
N GLY A 11 -11.58 28.47 -26.94
CA GLY A 11 -11.39 28.46 -28.40
C GLY A 11 -10.19 29.28 -28.89
N SER A 12 -9.46 29.97 -28.00
CA SER A 12 -8.31 30.78 -28.42
C SER A 12 -7.10 29.89 -28.79
N GLU A 13 -6.28 30.38 -29.71
CA GLU A 13 -5.03 29.73 -30.11
C GLU A 13 -4.09 29.55 -28.87
N GLN A 14 -4.00 30.56 -28.02
CA GLN A 14 -3.19 30.52 -26.82
C GLN A 14 -3.65 29.41 -25.87
N TYR A 15 -4.96 29.23 -25.69
CA TYR A 15 -5.49 28.14 -24.88
C TYR A 15 -5.10 26.77 -25.45
N GLN A 16 -5.20 26.59 -26.77
CA GLN A 16 -4.86 25.31 -27.42
C GLN A 16 -3.37 25.00 -27.27
N GLN A 17 -2.50 25.99 -27.46
CA GLN A 17 -1.05 25.85 -27.28
C GLN A 17 -0.72 25.48 -25.82
N ASN A 18 -1.29 26.15 -24.85
CA ASN A 18 -1.08 25.87 -23.42
C ASN A 18 -1.59 24.46 -23.05
N ARG A 19 -2.75 24.08 -23.59
CA ARG A 19 -3.34 22.75 -23.37
C ARG A 19 -2.42 21.64 -23.92
N GLU A 20 -1.92 21.81 -25.14
CA GLU A 20 -1.01 20.85 -25.76
C GLU A 20 0.29 20.72 -24.95
N ALA A 21 0.89 21.84 -24.57
CA ALA A 21 2.11 21.86 -23.76
C ALA A 21 1.90 21.13 -22.42
N LEU A 22 0.78 21.36 -21.73
CA LEU A 22 0.45 20.70 -20.46
C LEU A 22 0.21 19.19 -20.68
N LEU A 23 -0.50 18.80 -21.73
CA LEU A 23 -0.74 17.38 -22.03
C LEU A 23 0.57 16.63 -22.31
N ASN A 24 1.54 17.27 -22.98
CA ASN A 24 2.86 16.70 -23.21
C ASN A 24 3.61 16.47 -21.89
N GLN A 25 3.60 17.45 -20.97
CA GLN A 25 4.20 17.28 -19.64
C GLN A 25 3.53 16.15 -18.84
N ILE A 26 2.20 16.05 -18.89
CA ILE A 26 1.46 14.95 -18.25
C ILE A 26 1.85 13.61 -18.87
N ALA A 27 2.03 13.53 -20.19
CA ALA A 27 2.43 12.31 -20.86
C ALA A 27 3.84 11.86 -20.43
N GLU A 28 4.79 12.78 -20.23
CA GLU A 28 6.13 12.48 -19.70
C GLU A 28 6.05 11.88 -18.29
N VAL A 29 5.26 12.48 -17.39
CA VAL A 29 5.06 11.97 -16.04
C VAL A 29 4.45 10.55 -16.06
N ARG A 30 3.43 10.34 -16.89
CA ARG A 30 2.78 9.03 -17.05
C ARG A 30 3.75 7.99 -17.62
N ALA A 31 4.64 8.38 -18.53
CA ALA A 31 5.65 7.47 -19.07
C ALA A 31 6.64 6.98 -17.99
N VAL A 32 6.99 7.84 -17.02
CA VAL A 32 7.82 7.44 -15.88
C VAL A 32 7.07 6.44 -14.99
N GLN A 33 5.81 6.72 -14.64
CA GLN A 33 4.98 5.80 -13.85
C GLN A 33 4.82 4.45 -14.56
N GLN A 34 4.63 4.47 -15.89
CA GLN A 34 4.46 3.25 -16.69
C GLN A 34 5.71 2.35 -16.64
N LYS A 35 6.93 2.91 -16.61
CA LYS A 35 8.16 2.11 -16.48
C LYS A 35 8.16 1.25 -15.20
N SER A 36 7.73 1.81 -14.08
CA SER A 36 7.65 1.07 -12.81
C SER A 36 6.57 -0.02 -12.86
N ILE A 37 5.44 0.26 -13.49
CA ILE A 37 4.37 -0.71 -13.73
C ILE A 37 4.87 -1.85 -14.61
N ASP A 38 5.52 -1.55 -15.73
CA ASP A 38 6.06 -2.56 -16.67
C ASP A 38 7.10 -3.44 -15.98
N LYS A 39 7.99 -2.87 -15.17
CA LYS A 39 8.96 -3.63 -14.36
C LYS A 39 8.26 -4.57 -13.39
N SER A 40 7.21 -4.12 -12.74
CA SER A 40 6.39 -4.95 -11.85
C SER A 40 5.73 -6.09 -12.62
N TYR A 41 5.12 -5.83 -13.78
CA TYR A 41 4.48 -6.85 -14.60
C TYR A 41 5.47 -7.84 -15.23
N ALA A 42 6.71 -7.46 -15.47
CA ALA A 42 7.75 -8.38 -15.93
C ALA A 42 8.01 -9.54 -14.94
N ALA A 43 7.66 -9.37 -13.67
CA ALA A 43 7.75 -10.43 -12.67
C ALA A 43 6.58 -11.43 -12.68
N LYS A 44 5.55 -11.23 -13.52
CA LYS A 44 4.33 -12.06 -13.54
C LYS A 44 4.61 -13.57 -13.64
N PRO A 45 5.50 -14.07 -14.52
CA PRO A 45 5.77 -15.50 -14.59
C PRO A 45 6.29 -16.11 -13.28
N LYS A 46 7.03 -15.32 -12.48
CA LYS A 46 7.53 -15.75 -11.16
C LYS A 46 6.40 -15.81 -10.13
N PHE A 47 5.45 -14.89 -10.19
CA PHE A 47 4.28 -14.87 -9.31
C PHE A 47 3.33 -16.03 -9.66
N ASP A 48 3.02 -16.23 -10.94
CA ASP A 48 2.15 -17.32 -11.42
C ASP A 48 2.69 -18.68 -11.00
N LYS A 49 4.01 -18.90 -11.10
CA LYS A 49 4.67 -20.15 -10.65
C LYS A 49 4.47 -20.41 -9.15
N LYS A 50 4.29 -19.37 -8.35
CA LYS A 50 4.07 -19.46 -6.90
C LYS A 50 2.59 -19.43 -6.53
N GLY A 51 1.67 -19.36 -7.49
CA GLY A 51 0.24 -19.19 -7.25
C GLY A 51 -0.11 -17.83 -6.60
N LYS A 52 0.72 -16.80 -6.82
CA LYS A 52 0.53 -15.47 -6.28
C LYS A 52 -0.02 -14.50 -7.30
N ILE A 53 -0.79 -13.53 -6.84
CA ILE A 53 -1.29 -12.41 -7.63
C ILE A 53 -0.28 -11.25 -7.57
N LEU A 54 -0.07 -10.55 -8.70
CA LEU A 54 0.79 -9.36 -8.73
C LEU A 54 0.27 -8.23 -7.82
N PRO A 55 1.15 -7.41 -7.22
CA PRO A 55 0.73 -6.32 -6.33
C PRO A 55 -0.29 -5.35 -6.94
N HIS A 56 -0.11 -4.95 -8.20
CA HIS A 56 -1.09 -4.09 -8.90
C HIS A 56 -2.44 -4.79 -9.10
N GLU A 57 -2.43 -6.08 -9.39
CA GLU A 57 -3.66 -6.87 -9.54
C GLU A 57 -4.36 -7.06 -8.19
N ARG A 58 -3.61 -7.24 -7.08
CA ARG A 58 -4.17 -7.26 -5.71
C ARG A 58 -4.88 -5.96 -5.38
N VAL A 59 -4.26 -4.80 -5.68
CA VAL A 59 -4.90 -3.48 -5.48
C VAL A 59 -6.17 -3.37 -6.30
N ARG A 60 -6.14 -3.77 -7.58
CA ARG A 60 -7.33 -3.75 -8.45
C ARG A 60 -8.47 -4.63 -7.94
N LEU A 61 -8.15 -5.81 -7.38
CA LEU A 61 -9.17 -6.72 -6.80
C LEU A 61 -9.73 -6.20 -5.48
N LEU A 62 -8.94 -5.44 -4.72
CA LEU A 62 -9.37 -4.85 -3.45
C LEU A 62 -10.34 -3.69 -3.67
N LEU A 63 -10.09 -2.86 -4.67
CA LEU A 63 -10.90 -1.68 -4.96
C LEU A 63 -12.28 -2.06 -5.53
N ASP A 64 -13.26 -1.21 -5.27
CA ASP A 64 -14.57 -1.34 -5.86
C ASP A 64 -14.49 -1.11 -7.38
N ALA A 65 -15.21 -1.93 -8.15
CA ALA A 65 -15.28 -1.78 -9.59
C ALA A 65 -15.83 -0.38 -9.95
N ASP A 66 -15.26 0.21 -10.99
CA ASP A 66 -15.65 1.52 -11.51
C ASP A 66 -15.57 2.70 -10.51
N SER A 67 -14.92 2.48 -9.35
CA SER A 67 -14.65 3.53 -8.39
C SER A 67 -13.32 4.25 -8.70
N PRO A 68 -13.20 5.55 -8.37
CA PRO A 68 -11.96 6.27 -8.59
C PRO A 68 -10.85 5.79 -7.65
N PHE A 69 -9.64 5.67 -8.17
CA PHE A 69 -8.42 5.47 -7.39
C PHE A 69 -7.45 6.60 -7.66
N VAL A 70 -7.09 7.34 -6.63
CA VAL A 70 -6.11 8.43 -6.71
C VAL A 70 -4.80 7.95 -6.13
N GLU A 71 -3.87 7.54 -7.01
CA GLU A 71 -2.54 7.13 -6.57
C GLU A 71 -1.79 8.31 -5.95
N LEU A 72 -1.15 8.07 -4.80
CA LEU A 72 -0.37 9.04 -4.05
C LEU A 72 1.13 8.74 -4.17
N CYS A 73 1.92 9.79 -4.37
CA CYS A 73 3.37 9.72 -4.38
C CYS A 73 3.93 8.67 -5.37
N GLY A 74 3.35 8.56 -6.57
CA GLY A 74 3.76 7.59 -7.59
C GLY A 74 5.19 7.79 -8.13
N LEU A 75 5.75 9.00 -8.01
CA LEU A 75 7.11 9.32 -8.45
C LEU A 75 8.14 9.35 -7.32
N VAL A 76 7.76 8.99 -6.09
CA VAL A 76 8.70 9.04 -4.97
C VAL A 76 9.89 8.11 -5.22
N GLY A 77 11.10 8.60 -4.98
CA GLY A 77 12.33 7.86 -5.21
C GLY A 77 12.79 7.75 -6.67
N TYR A 78 12.10 8.43 -7.59
CA TYR A 78 12.51 8.47 -9.00
C TYR A 78 13.95 8.96 -9.17
N ASN A 79 14.80 8.15 -9.82
CA ASN A 79 16.25 8.38 -10.00
C ASN A 79 17.01 8.62 -8.67
N MET A 80 16.52 8.07 -7.55
CA MET A 80 17.18 8.18 -6.25
C MET A 80 17.65 6.79 -5.78
N HIS A 81 18.70 6.81 -4.95
CA HIS A 81 19.28 5.60 -4.36
C HIS A 81 19.67 4.57 -5.43
N ASP A 82 19.03 3.40 -5.44
CA ASP A 82 19.32 2.33 -6.39
C ASP A 82 18.53 2.44 -7.71
N ASP A 83 17.60 3.37 -7.82
CA ASP A 83 16.83 3.61 -9.03
C ASP A 83 17.65 4.42 -10.05
N LYS A 84 18.29 3.73 -10.99
CA LYS A 84 19.20 4.34 -11.97
C LYS A 84 18.53 4.74 -13.28
N ASP A 85 17.38 4.19 -13.58
CA ASP A 85 16.66 4.36 -14.86
C ASP A 85 15.20 4.81 -14.71
N GLY A 86 14.77 5.09 -13.47
CA GLY A 86 13.41 5.52 -13.15
C GLY A 86 12.39 4.38 -13.13
N SER A 87 12.83 3.11 -13.26
CA SER A 87 11.91 1.96 -13.26
C SER A 87 11.49 1.48 -11.88
N GLU A 88 12.03 2.08 -10.81
CA GLU A 88 11.70 1.78 -9.42
C GLU A 88 10.96 2.92 -8.71
N ALA A 89 10.46 3.89 -9.47
CA ALA A 89 9.65 4.97 -8.93
C ALA A 89 8.44 4.43 -8.15
N GLY A 90 8.02 5.16 -7.13
CA GLY A 90 6.96 4.75 -6.21
C GLY A 90 7.44 4.25 -4.85
N GLY A 91 8.77 4.19 -4.63
CA GLY A 91 9.37 3.81 -3.35
C GLY A 91 9.13 2.36 -2.93
N GLY A 92 8.80 1.46 -3.88
CA GLY A 92 8.45 0.07 -3.60
C GLY A 92 7.04 -0.13 -3.02
N ILE A 93 6.18 0.89 -3.11
CA ILE A 93 4.82 0.86 -2.55
C ILE A 93 3.83 1.42 -3.58
N ILE A 94 2.75 0.69 -3.84
CA ILE A 94 1.59 1.16 -4.58
C ILE A 94 0.58 1.65 -3.55
N ALA A 95 0.23 2.93 -3.56
CA ALA A 95 -0.70 3.44 -2.56
C ALA A 95 -1.54 4.60 -3.07
N GLY A 96 -2.74 4.73 -2.55
CA GLY A 96 -3.66 5.78 -2.94
C GLY A 96 -4.95 5.77 -2.15
N LEU A 97 -5.82 6.69 -2.51
CA LEU A 97 -7.18 6.79 -1.99
C LEU A 97 -8.14 6.10 -2.96
N GLY A 98 -8.99 5.24 -2.43
CA GLY A 98 -9.98 4.51 -3.20
C GLY A 98 -11.13 4.03 -2.34
N PHE A 99 -12.05 3.30 -2.94
CA PHE A 99 -13.21 2.74 -2.25
C PHE A 99 -13.08 1.22 -2.16
N VAL A 100 -13.36 0.67 -0.99
CA VAL A 100 -13.39 -0.77 -0.71
C VAL A 100 -14.68 -1.06 0.03
N SER A 101 -15.57 -1.87 -0.55
CA SER A 101 -16.91 -2.14 -0.01
C SER A 101 -17.70 -0.86 0.32
N GLY A 102 -17.60 0.15 -0.56
CA GLY A 102 -18.26 1.45 -0.39
C GLY A 102 -17.60 2.40 0.62
N VAL A 103 -16.55 1.96 1.29
CA VAL A 103 -15.82 2.77 2.28
C VAL A 103 -14.62 3.44 1.63
N ARG A 104 -14.51 4.76 1.74
CA ARG A 104 -13.31 5.49 1.32
C ARG A 104 -12.16 5.17 2.27
N CYS A 105 -11.08 4.62 1.74
CA CYS A 105 -9.91 4.23 2.53
C CYS A 105 -8.61 4.59 1.84
N LEU A 106 -7.54 4.55 2.62
CA LEU A 106 -6.19 4.54 2.12
C LEU A 106 -5.77 3.09 1.89
N VAL A 107 -5.43 2.77 0.64
CA VAL A 107 -4.90 1.47 0.24
C VAL A 107 -3.39 1.58 0.08
N SER A 108 -2.64 0.62 0.63
CA SER A 108 -1.19 0.53 0.50
C SER A 108 -0.79 -0.92 0.23
N ALA A 109 -0.03 -1.16 -0.83
CA ALA A 109 0.46 -2.48 -1.18
C ALA A 109 1.98 -2.47 -1.38
N SER A 110 2.68 -3.39 -0.77
CA SER A 110 4.10 -3.62 -1.06
C SER A 110 4.25 -4.07 -2.52
N ASN A 111 5.07 -3.37 -3.31
CA ASN A 111 5.39 -3.80 -4.66
C ASN A 111 6.50 -4.86 -4.65
N SER A 112 6.17 -6.05 -4.16
CA SER A 112 7.12 -7.17 -4.01
C SER A 112 7.63 -7.72 -5.34
N ALA A 113 7.03 -7.33 -6.46
CA ALA A 113 7.54 -7.60 -7.80
C ALA A 113 8.88 -6.87 -8.07
N ILE A 114 9.14 -5.77 -7.37
CA ILE A 114 10.39 -5.02 -7.42
C ILE A 114 11.17 -5.26 -6.12
N LYS A 115 12.38 -5.79 -6.23
CA LYS A 115 13.30 -6.08 -5.09
C LYS A 115 12.64 -6.84 -3.91
N GLY A 116 11.64 -7.67 -4.19
CA GLY A 116 10.96 -8.47 -3.16
C GLY A 116 10.22 -7.64 -2.11
N GLY A 117 9.83 -6.41 -2.41
CA GLY A 117 9.18 -5.51 -1.46
C GLY A 117 10.11 -4.97 -0.38
N THR A 118 11.41 -4.96 -0.63
CA THR A 118 12.41 -4.37 0.28
C THR A 118 12.15 -2.88 0.44
N MET A 119 12.08 -2.42 1.69
CA MET A 119 11.76 -1.03 2.03
C MET A 119 12.96 -0.12 1.76
N SER A 120 12.77 0.87 0.90
CA SER A 120 13.74 1.92 0.60
C SER A 120 13.57 3.14 1.52
N PRO A 121 14.56 4.05 1.63
CA PRO A 121 14.39 5.30 2.37
C PRO A 121 13.19 6.11 1.92
N MET A 122 12.97 6.21 0.61
CA MET A 122 11.83 6.93 0.05
C MET A 122 10.51 6.21 0.25
N GLY A 123 10.52 4.88 0.37
CA GLY A 123 9.34 4.09 0.78
C GLY A 123 8.92 4.40 2.21
N VAL A 124 9.86 4.57 3.13
CA VAL A 124 9.58 5.01 4.51
C VAL A 124 8.95 6.41 4.51
N GLN A 125 9.50 7.38 3.78
CA GLN A 125 8.95 8.73 3.69
C GLN A 125 7.53 8.72 3.10
N LYS A 126 7.29 7.91 2.06
CA LYS A 126 5.96 7.71 1.50
C LYS A 126 5.00 7.17 2.56
N THR A 127 5.37 6.12 3.28
CA THR A 127 4.55 5.53 4.34
C THR A 127 4.18 6.56 5.41
N LEU A 128 5.14 7.35 5.89
CA LEU A 128 4.88 8.42 6.86
C LEU A 128 3.89 9.45 6.33
N ARG A 129 4.01 9.85 5.06
CA ARG A 129 3.05 10.78 4.43
C ARG A 129 1.65 10.18 4.33
N LEU A 130 1.55 8.92 3.95
CA LEU A 130 0.28 8.20 3.84
C LEU A 130 -0.41 8.08 5.21
N GLN A 131 0.32 7.69 6.25
CA GLN A 131 -0.20 7.60 7.61
C GLN A 131 -0.68 8.96 8.13
N LYS A 132 0.06 10.04 7.82
CA LYS A 132 -0.38 11.40 8.16
C LYS A 132 -1.72 11.75 7.49
N ILE A 133 -1.88 11.44 6.20
CA ILE A 133 -3.14 11.68 5.48
C ILE A 133 -4.27 10.86 6.11
N ALA A 134 -4.03 9.57 6.39
CA ALA A 134 -5.04 8.70 7.00
C ALA A 134 -5.49 9.22 8.37
N LEU A 135 -4.55 9.65 9.21
CA LEU A 135 -4.84 10.20 10.54
C LEU A 135 -5.64 11.50 10.45
N GLU A 136 -5.22 12.45 9.59
CA GLU A 136 -5.87 13.75 9.43
C GLU A 136 -7.27 13.64 8.81
N GLN A 137 -7.44 12.71 7.87
CA GLN A 137 -8.71 12.49 7.16
C GLN A 137 -9.57 11.39 7.76
N LYS A 138 -9.11 10.75 8.86
CA LYS A 138 -9.77 9.62 9.53
C LYS A 138 -10.15 8.49 8.56
N LEU A 139 -9.20 8.11 7.70
CA LEU A 139 -9.41 7.07 6.69
C LEU A 139 -8.95 5.72 7.23
N PRO A 140 -9.77 4.67 7.17
CA PRO A 140 -9.31 3.31 7.35
C PRO A 140 -8.14 3.01 6.42
N ILE A 141 -7.19 2.17 6.87
CA ILE A 141 -6.06 1.73 6.05
C ILE A 141 -6.20 0.25 5.76
N VAL A 142 -6.08 -0.12 4.48
CA VAL A 142 -5.90 -1.51 4.06
C VAL A 142 -4.49 -1.68 3.50
N THR A 143 -3.71 -2.55 4.13
CA THR A 143 -2.34 -2.84 3.71
C THR A 143 -2.23 -4.25 3.17
N LEU A 144 -1.69 -4.39 1.95
CA LEU A 144 -1.36 -5.66 1.30
C LEU A 144 0.14 -5.88 1.45
N THR A 145 0.52 -6.68 2.45
CA THR A 145 1.90 -6.80 2.93
C THR A 145 2.63 -7.95 2.26
N GLU A 146 3.77 -7.66 1.68
CA GLU A 146 4.78 -8.62 1.25
C GLU A 146 6.13 -7.91 1.22
N SER A 147 6.93 -8.04 2.31
CA SER A 147 8.13 -7.24 2.51
C SER A 147 9.37 -8.10 2.75
N GLY A 148 10.40 -7.84 1.97
CA GLY A 148 11.74 -8.40 2.19
C GLY A 148 12.54 -7.74 3.33
N GLY A 149 11.90 -6.88 4.13
CA GLY A 149 12.56 -6.13 5.21
C GLY A 149 13.18 -4.82 4.74
N ALA A 150 14.10 -4.28 5.53
CA ALA A 150 14.78 -3.01 5.25
C ALA A 150 15.91 -3.17 4.23
N ASN A 151 16.10 -2.19 3.35
CA ASN A 151 17.32 -2.12 2.54
C ASN A 151 18.51 -1.72 3.42
N LEU A 152 19.34 -2.70 3.77
CA LEU A 152 20.45 -2.52 4.70
C LEU A 152 21.59 -1.62 4.15
N ASN A 153 21.64 -1.40 2.83
CA ASN A 153 22.58 -0.43 2.25
C ASN A 153 22.27 1.01 2.71
N TYR A 154 21.03 1.25 3.13
CA TYR A 154 20.52 2.53 3.61
C TYR A 154 19.97 2.42 5.04
N ALA A 155 20.57 1.56 5.87
CA ALA A 155 20.06 1.22 7.20
C ALA A 155 19.82 2.47 8.07
N ALA A 156 20.75 3.42 8.07
CA ALA A 156 20.64 4.65 8.84
C ALA A 156 19.38 5.45 8.48
N GLU A 157 19.10 5.62 7.18
CA GLU A 157 17.94 6.36 6.70
C GLU A 157 16.63 5.61 6.96
N VAL A 158 16.63 4.28 6.71
CA VAL A 158 15.44 3.44 6.89
C VAL A 158 15.06 3.33 8.36
N PHE A 159 16.02 3.02 9.24
CA PHE A 159 15.70 2.79 10.66
C PHE A 159 15.42 4.08 11.43
N THR A 160 16.12 5.19 11.11
CA THR A 160 15.90 6.49 11.78
C THR A 160 14.46 6.95 11.64
N TYR A 161 13.89 6.83 10.45
CA TYR A 161 12.49 7.24 10.19
C TYR A 161 11.48 6.09 10.33
N GLY A 162 11.91 4.85 10.15
CA GLY A 162 11.05 3.67 10.21
C GLY A 162 10.30 3.51 11.53
N GLY A 163 10.95 3.83 12.66
CA GLY A 163 10.31 3.80 13.96
C GLY A 163 9.08 4.71 14.10
N MET A 164 9.05 5.82 13.37
CA MET A 164 7.88 6.72 13.35
C MET A 164 6.66 6.06 12.70
N THR A 165 6.83 5.11 11.78
CA THR A 165 5.71 4.41 11.16
C THR A 165 4.93 3.59 12.19
N PHE A 166 5.62 2.94 13.11
CA PHE A 166 5.00 2.17 14.20
C PHE A 166 4.31 3.08 15.22
N ALA A 167 4.95 4.20 15.58
CA ALA A 167 4.33 5.19 16.45
C ALA A 167 3.03 5.76 15.84
N ASN A 168 3.02 5.98 14.53
CA ASN A 168 1.82 6.45 13.84
C ASN A 168 0.73 5.38 13.79
N GLN A 169 1.06 4.09 13.61
CA GLN A 169 0.09 3.00 13.72
C GLN A 169 -0.59 2.99 15.10
N ALA A 170 0.19 3.07 16.17
CA ALA A 170 -0.35 3.16 17.53
C ALA A 170 -1.25 4.39 17.73
N ARG A 171 -0.88 5.56 17.16
CA ARG A 171 -1.71 6.78 17.21
C ARG A 171 -3.02 6.61 16.43
N MET A 172 -2.99 5.96 15.27
CA MET A 172 -4.19 5.71 14.47
C MET A 172 -5.12 4.73 15.19
N SER A 173 -4.59 3.65 15.78
CA SER A 173 -5.38 2.73 16.59
C SER A 173 -6.00 3.44 17.79
N ALA A 174 -5.23 4.26 18.52
CA ALA A 174 -5.74 5.09 19.64
C ALA A 174 -6.80 6.11 19.20
N ALA A 175 -6.76 6.56 17.94
CA ALA A 175 -7.78 7.44 17.36
C ALA A 175 -9.00 6.68 16.81
N GLY A 176 -9.04 5.35 16.95
CA GLY A 176 -10.11 4.48 16.47
C GLY A 176 -10.16 4.35 14.94
N ILE A 177 -9.05 4.61 14.23
CA ILE A 177 -8.97 4.47 12.78
C ILE A 177 -8.60 3.03 12.43
N PRO A 178 -9.46 2.26 11.77
CA PRO A 178 -9.21 0.84 11.48
C PRO A 178 -8.01 0.62 10.58
N GLN A 179 -7.18 -0.36 10.92
CA GLN A 179 -6.01 -0.79 10.19
C GLN A 179 -6.11 -2.28 9.89
N ILE A 180 -6.26 -2.64 8.61
CA ILE A 180 -6.43 -4.02 8.15
C ILE A 180 -5.19 -4.41 7.35
N SER A 181 -4.58 -5.55 7.66
CA SER A 181 -3.43 -6.09 6.94
C SER A 181 -3.72 -7.46 6.36
N VAL A 182 -3.45 -7.63 5.07
CA VAL A 182 -3.40 -8.94 4.43
C VAL A 182 -1.94 -9.29 4.17
N VAL A 183 -1.46 -10.38 4.75
CA VAL A 183 -0.06 -10.82 4.60
C VAL A 183 0.04 -11.84 3.47
N HIS A 184 0.47 -11.37 2.30
CA HIS A 184 0.56 -12.13 1.05
C HIS A 184 1.90 -12.86 0.84
N GLY A 185 2.79 -12.79 1.80
CA GLY A 185 4.12 -13.37 1.68
C GLY A 185 4.99 -13.06 2.89
N ASN A 186 6.28 -12.89 2.64
CA ASN A 186 7.21 -12.58 3.70
C ASN A 186 6.88 -11.22 4.33
N ALA A 187 6.96 -11.17 5.65
CA ALA A 187 6.91 -9.98 6.46
C ALA A 187 7.94 -10.16 7.59
N THR A 188 9.19 -9.74 7.34
CA THR A 188 10.32 -10.09 8.20
C THR A 188 10.83 -8.90 8.99
N ALA A 189 11.22 -9.13 10.23
CA ALA A 189 11.75 -8.14 11.18
C ALA A 189 10.81 -6.93 11.34
N GLY A 190 11.26 -5.71 11.00
CA GLY A 190 10.41 -4.52 10.98
C GLY A 190 9.20 -4.61 10.06
N GLY A 191 9.26 -5.45 9.01
CA GLY A 191 8.13 -5.74 8.14
C GLY A 191 7.02 -6.55 8.83
N ALA A 192 7.33 -7.32 9.87
CA ALA A 192 6.35 -8.06 10.66
C ALA A 192 5.61 -7.16 11.67
N TYR A 193 6.22 -6.05 12.09
CA TYR A 193 5.55 -5.12 13.01
C TYR A 193 4.35 -4.43 12.38
N GLN A 194 4.40 -4.15 11.07
CA GLN A 194 3.29 -3.48 10.39
C GLN A 194 1.99 -4.29 10.47
N PRO A 195 1.93 -5.58 10.07
CA PRO A 195 0.74 -6.38 10.30
C PRO A 195 0.49 -6.66 11.78
N GLY A 196 1.52 -6.95 12.58
CA GLY A 196 1.37 -7.25 14.00
C GLY A 196 0.82 -6.10 14.88
N LEU A 197 0.86 -4.86 14.39
CA LEU A 197 0.27 -3.67 15.02
C LEU A 197 -1.06 -3.26 14.38
N SER A 198 -1.52 -3.98 13.36
CA SER A 198 -2.82 -3.72 12.73
C SER A 198 -3.96 -4.24 13.62
N ASP A 199 -5.14 -3.67 13.45
CA ASP A 199 -6.33 -4.03 14.24
C ASP A 199 -6.95 -5.35 13.73
N TYR A 200 -6.72 -5.68 12.45
CA TYR A 200 -7.15 -6.93 11.82
C TYR A 200 -6.04 -7.48 10.92
N VAL A 201 -5.68 -8.73 11.11
CA VAL A 201 -4.64 -9.42 10.35
C VAL A 201 -5.20 -10.65 9.66
N ILE A 202 -4.99 -10.71 8.36
CA ILE A 202 -5.37 -11.84 7.51
C ILE A 202 -4.11 -12.51 7.02
N ALA A 203 -3.89 -13.76 7.41
CA ALA A 203 -2.76 -14.56 6.96
C ALA A 203 -3.17 -15.46 5.78
N VAL A 204 -2.39 -15.46 4.71
CA VAL A 204 -2.65 -16.28 3.51
C VAL A 204 -1.91 -17.61 3.64
N ARG A 205 -2.65 -18.70 3.61
CA ARG A 205 -2.17 -20.08 3.74
C ARG A 205 -1.00 -20.39 2.81
N LYS A 206 0.07 -20.99 3.34
CA LYS A 206 1.30 -21.37 2.60
C LYS A 206 2.04 -20.20 1.93
N GLN A 207 1.65 -18.97 2.19
CA GLN A 207 2.30 -17.79 1.63
C GLN A 207 2.82 -16.87 2.73
N THR A 208 2.05 -16.69 3.80
CA THR A 208 2.44 -15.84 4.94
C THR A 208 3.66 -16.42 5.64
N GLU A 209 4.69 -15.61 5.77
CA GLU A 209 5.84 -15.84 6.64
C GLU A 209 6.08 -14.56 7.46
N MET A 210 5.41 -14.43 8.59
CA MET A 210 5.52 -13.26 9.47
C MET A 210 6.47 -13.58 10.61
N LEU A 211 7.73 -13.11 10.49
CA LEU A 211 8.86 -13.54 11.30
C LEU A 211 9.63 -12.34 11.85
N LEU A 212 9.96 -12.35 13.14
CA LEU A 212 10.94 -11.40 13.69
C LEU A 212 12.36 -11.78 13.26
N ALA A 213 12.64 -13.09 13.20
CA ALA A 213 13.91 -13.64 12.73
C ALA A 213 13.64 -14.93 11.95
N GLY A 214 14.30 -15.11 10.84
CA GLY A 214 14.18 -16.34 10.04
C GLY A 214 14.94 -17.53 10.65
N PRO A 215 14.73 -18.77 10.14
CA PRO A 215 15.35 -19.98 10.64
C PRO A 215 16.87 -19.93 10.83
N PRO A 216 17.66 -19.32 9.92
CA PRO A 216 19.11 -19.25 10.12
C PRO A 216 19.52 -18.42 11.34
N LEU A 217 18.79 -17.35 11.63
CA LEU A 217 19.08 -16.50 12.79
C LEU A 217 18.62 -17.17 14.08
N LEU A 218 17.50 -17.88 14.08
CA LEU A 218 17.07 -18.69 15.21
C LEU A 218 18.14 -19.74 15.56
N LEU A 219 18.59 -20.51 14.57
CA LEU A 219 19.63 -21.52 14.78
C LEU A 219 20.91 -20.90 15.36
N ALA A 220 21.34 -19.75 14.84
CA ALA A 220 22.54 -19.10 15.32
C ALA A 220 22.41 -18.54 16.75
N ALA A 221 21.21 -18.09 17.13
CA ALA A 221 20.97 -17.46 18.43
C ALA A 221 20.68 -18.48 19.55
N THR A 222 19.95 -19.53 19.25
CA THR A 222 19.40 -20.47 20.28
C THR A 222 19.82 -21.91 20.07
N GLY A 223 20.35 -22.28 18.88
CA GLY A 223 20.62 -23.67 18.49
C GLY A 223 19.38 -24.46 18.06
N GLU A 224 18.20 -23.83 18.05
CA GLU A 224 16.95 -24.46 17.64
C GLU A 224 16.82 -24.52 16.12
N VAL A 225 16.22 -25.62 15.62
CA VAL A 225 15.93 -25.82 14.20
C VAL A 225 14.42 -25.79 14.02
N ALA A 226 13.95 -24.86 13.17
CA ALA A 226 12.55 -24.80 12.77
C ALA A 226 12.45 -24.31 11.32
N THR A 227 11.37 -24.65 10.65
CA THR A 227 11.03 -24.12 9.33
C THR A 227 10.42 -22.72 9.44
N ALA A 228 10.37 -21.94 8.36
CA ALA A 228 9.71 -20.65 8.33
C ALA A 228 8.20 -20.76 8.62
N GLU A 229 7.57 -21.84 8.13
CA GLU A 229 6.15 -22.15 8.38
C GLU A 229 5.87 -22.42 9.87
N GLU A 230 6.74 -23.18 10.56
CA GLU A 230 6.62 -23.45 11.98
C GLU A 230 6.86 -22.20 12.85
N LEU A 231 7.73 -21.29 12.39
CA LEU A 231 8.05 -20.07 13.13
C LEU A 231 6.99 -18.97 12.96
N GLY A 232 6.45 -18.81 11.77
CA GLY A 232 5.60 -17.66 11.46
C GLY A 232 4.72 -17.85 10.23
N GLY A 233 4.33 -19.09 9.93
CA GLY A 233 3.36 -19.41 8.89
C GLY A 233 1.95 -18.98 9.24
N ALA A 234 1.06 -19.05 8.27
CA ALA A 234 -0.33 -18.61 8.43
C ALA A 234 -1.07 -19.36 9.54
N GLU A 235 -0.96 -20.68 9.58
CA GLU A 235 -1.60 -21.52 10.59
C GLU A 235 -1.01 -21.27 11.98
N MET A 236 0.30 -21.05 12.07
CA MET A 236 0.93 -20.75 13.35
C MET A 236 0.37 -19.47 13.95
N HIS A 237 0.23 -18.40 13.13
CA HIS A 237 -0.29 -17.13 13.62
C HIS A 237 -1.79 -17.12 13.88
N THR A 238 -2.57 -17.93 13.17
CA THR A 238 -4.03 -17.99 13.39
C THR A 238 -4.47 -18.98 14.45
N GLN A 239 -3.69 -20.06 14.70
CA GLN A 239 -4.12 -21.15 15.59
C GLN A 239 -3.31 -21.23 16.89
N VAL A 240 -2.07 -20.72 16.90
CA VAL A 240 -1.16 -20.87 18.04
C VAL A 240 -0.87 -19.53 18.69
N SER A 241 -0.35 -18.55 17.96
CA SER A 241 0.03 -17.24 18.53
C SER A 241 -1.15 -16.28 18.68
N GLY A 242 -2.19 -16.42 17.86
CA GLY A 242 -3.35 -15.52 17.86
C GLY A 242 -3.04 -14.11 17.33
N VAL A 243 -1.92 -13.91 16.62
CA VAL A 243 -1.55 -12.62 16.04
C VAL A 243 -2.36 -12.31 14.79
N ALA A 244 -2.81 -13.32 14.06
CA ALA A 244 -3.72 -13.17 12.94
C ALA A 244 -5.10 -13.73 13.28
N GLU A 245 -6.15 -12.97 13.00
CA GLU A 245 -7.54 -13.34 13.26
C GLU A 245 -8.14 -14.19 12.14
N TYR A 246 -7.64 -14.03 10.91
CA TYR A 246 -8.23 -14.66 9.73
C TYR A 246 -7.20 -15.46 8.95
N LEU A 247 -7.60 -16.68 8.56
CA LEU A 247 -6.84 -17.56 7.67
C LEU A 247 -7.51 -17.55 6.29
N ALA A 248 -6.81 -17.05 5.29
CA ALA A 248 -7.24 -17.04 3.90
C ALA A 248 -6.63 -18.23 3.13
N GLU A 249 -7.38 -18.83 2.22
CA GLU A 249 -6.92 -19.98 1.42
C GLU A 249 -5.91 -19.58 0.33
N ASN A 250 -6.01 -18.34 -0.19
CA ASN A 250 -5.13 -17.80 -1.23
C ASN A 250 -5.20 -16.27 -1.26
N ASP A 251 -4.43 -15.62 -2.14
CA ASP A 251 -4.39 -14.17 -2.30
C ASP A 251 -5.78 -13.54 -2.53
N ALA A 252 -6.61 -14.13 -3.38
CA ALA A 252 -7.93 -13.61 -3.70
C ALA A 252 -8.88 -13.71 -2.49
N ASP A 253 -8.79 -14.79 -1.73
CA ASP A 253 -9.57 -14.99 -0.52
C ASP A 253 -9.15 -14.00 0.59
N GLY A 254 -7.85 -13.71 0.73
CA GLY A 254 -7.36 -12.69 1.65
C GLY A 254 -7.90 -11.29 1.32
N ILE A 255 -7.98 -10.95 0.05
CA ILE A 255 -8.57 -9.69 -0.41
C ILE A 255 -10.09 -9.66 -0.13
N ARG A 256 -10.80 -10.77 -0.38
CA ARG A 256 -12.23 -10.90 -0.08
C ARG A 256 -12.50 -10.67 1.41
N LEU A 257 -11.73 -11.30 2.30
CA LEU A 257 -11.85 -11.13 3.74
C LEU A 257 -11.60 -9.67 4.18
N ALA A 258 -10.60 -9.00 3.60
CA ALA A 258 -10.35 -7.59 3.90
C ALA A 258 -11.53 -6.70 3.51
N ARG A 259 -12.17 -6.97 2.37
CA ARG A 259 -13.38 -6.28 1.92
C ARG A 259 -14.56 -6.53 2.87
N GLU A 260 -14.76 -7.77 3.31
CA GLU A 260 -15.80 -8.12 4.28
C GLU A 260 -15.61 -7.45 5.64
N ILE A 261 -14.38 -7.39 6.15
CA ILE A 261 -14.07 -6.69 7.39
C ILE A 261 -14.49 -5.23 7.29
N LEU A 262 -14.08 -4.53 6.22
CA LEU A 262 -14.46 -3.13 6.01
C LEU A 262 -15.98 -2.93 5.92
N GLU A 263 -16.68 -3.81 5.23
CA GLU A 263 -18.14 -3.77 5.13
C GLU A 263 -18.79 -3.88 6.50
N HIS A 264 -18.33 -4.84 7.32
CA HIS A 264 -18.89 -5.10 8.65
C HIS A 264 -18.53 -4.02 9.68
N LEU A 265 -17.41 -3.30 9.52
CA LEU A 265 -17.04 -2.19 10.39
C LEU A 265 -18.05 -1.03 10.31
N ASN A 266 -18.87 -0.98 9.26
CA ASN A 266 -19.86 0.06 9.05
C ASN A 266 -19.27 1.47 9.27
N TRP A 267 -18.03 1.68 8.76
CA TRP A 267 -17.28 2.92 8.92
C TRP A 267 -17.97 4.04 8.16
N LYS A 268 -18.57 4.97 8.92
CA LYS A 268 -19.18 6.17 8.34
C LYS A 268 -18.14 7.28 8.32
N GLU A 269 -17.90 7.80 7.13
CA GLU A 269 -17.11 9.02 7.01
C GLU A 269 -17.70 10.10 7.92
N GLN A 270 -16.87 10.74 8.73
CA GLN A 270 -17.25 11.99 9.36
C GLN A 270 -17.19 13.07 8.26
N THR A 271 -18.24 13.10 7.41
CA THR A 271 -18.37 14.17 6.43
C THR A 271 -18.51 15.48 7.20
N ASN A 272 -17.57 16.38 6.99
CA ASN A 272 -17.75 17.77 7.40
C ASN A 272 -19.04 18.25 6.74
N SER A 273 -19.83 19.03 7.45
CA SER A 273 -21.14 19.56 7.05
C SER A 273 -21.19 20.33 5.71
N LEU A 274 -20.07 20.43 5.00
CA LEU A 274 -19.98 20.98 3.64
C LEU A 274 -20.53 20.05 2.55
N ASP A 275 -20.60 18.73 2.80
CA ASP A 275 -21.12 17.77 1.81
C ASP A 275 -22.65 17.72 1.72
N GLN A 276 -23.36 18.35 2.64
CA GLN A 276 -24.84 18.40 2.58
C GLN A 276 -25.39 19.32 1.49
N ASN A 277 -24.55 20.10 0.81
CA ASN A 277 -24.94 21.05 -0.24
C ASN A 277 -24.54 20.64 -1.66
N GLY A 278 -24.38 19.35 -1.94
CA GLY A 278 -24.32 18.81 -3.30
C GLY A 278 -23.34 19.55 -4.23
N PHE A 279 -22.07 19.66 -3.88
CA PHE A 279 -21.05 20.08 -4.84
C PHE A 279 -20.85 18.97 -5.87
N VAL A 280 -21.60 19.05 -6.95
CA VAL A 280 -21.26 18.29 -8.17
C VAL A 280 -20.01 18.95 -8.74
N ALA A 281 -18.84 18.30 -8.62
CA ALA A 281 -17.67 18.70 -9.35
C ALA A 281 -18.02 18.74 -10.84
N GLN A 282 -18.05 19.90 -11.47
CA GLN A 282 -18.15 19.99 -12.92
C GLN A 282 -16.87 19.36 -13.48
N THR A 283 -17.02 18.22 -14.14
CA THR A 283 -15.97 17.63 -14.97
C THR A 283 -15.71 18.58 -16.14
N TYR A 284 -14.60 19.31 -16.08
CA TYR A 284 -14.07 19.98 -17.25
C TYR A 284 -13.39 18.92 -18.14
N LEU A 285 -14.09 18.50 -19.17
CA LEU A 285 -13.53 17.68 -20.27
C LEU A 285 -12.76 18.57 -21.24
#